data_dfd864ef3a77f19f1441686c1f3539ff
#
_entry.id   dfd864ef3a77f19f1441686c1f3539ff
#
_cell.length_a   1.000
_cell.length_b   1.000
_cell.length_c   1.000
_cell.angle_alpha   90.00
_cell.angle_beta   90.00
_cell.angle_gamma   90.00
#
_symmetry.space_group_name_H-M   'P 1'
#
loop_
_entity.id
_entity.type
_entity.pdbx_description
1 polymer ?
#
loop_
_entity_poly.entity_id
_entity_poly.type
_entity_poly.pdbx_seq_one_letter_code
_entity_poly.pdbx_strand_id
1 'polypeptide(L)'
;VLSLSVIAGLALTGCSPAINLAAPTGNNASIGTTSDVNPQNPATLQDGGNLRLALSDFPPNFNILSIDGNSAEVAGMMKATLPRAFVIGPDGSTTVDTDYFTSVELTGTNPQVVTYTINPKAVWSDGTPVTWRDIESQIHALSGADKNFEIAGPGGADRVASVTRGVDDRQAVMTFAKPYAEWRGMFAGNGMLLPASMTATPEVFNKGQLDGPGPSAGPFVVSSLDRTTQRITLTRNPKWWGARPRLDSITYLVLDDAARLPALQNNTIDATGIGTVDQLTIAQRTKGISIRRAPAPSWSHFTFNGAHGAILEDRALRVAVSKGIDRQTIAKVVQYGLTNNPVALGNHIYVAGQEGYQDNSFIVPYDPAAASRELDQLGWKLNGQFREKDGRQLVIRDLFYDAQGSRVFAQIAQHSLAQIGVKLELVARSGSGFFTNYINVGAFDIAQFGWLGDAFPLSSLTQIYQSDGASNFGKIGSPEIDAAIERTLEELDPAKARALANDLDKLIWAEGFSLPLTQSPGDVAVRSTLANFGAVGLADLNYTAIGFMRN
;
A
#
# COMPACT_ATOMS: atom_id res chain seq x y z
N VAL A 1 -60.31 45.12 -36.29
CA VAL A 1 -59.70 45.91 -35.22
C VAL A 1 -58.69 45.00 -34.51
N LEU A 2 -57.45 45.21 -34.86
CA LEU A 2 -56.29 44.49 -34.26
C LEU A 2 -55.96 45.14 -32.94
N SER A 3 -55.77 44.32 -31.91
CA SER A 3 -55.16 44.75 -30.64
C SER A 3 -53.80 44.05 -30.50
N LEU A 4 -52.73 44.84 -30.56
CA LEU A 4 -51.37 44.44 -30.23
C LEU A 4 -51.22 44.41 -28.69
N SER A 5 -50.83 43.26 -28.12
CA SER A 5 -50.38 43.15 -26.72
C SER A 5 -48.86 43.10 -26.70
N VAL A 6 -48.27 44.13 -26.10
CA VAL A 6 -46.83 44.22 -25.80
C VAL A 6 -46.55 43.42 -24.54
N ILE A 7 -45.72 42.37 -24.66
CA ILE A 7 -45.19 41.66 -23.48
C ILE A 7 -43.83 42.29 -23.16
N ALA A 8 -43.78 43.00 -22.02
CA ALA A 8 -42.54 43.51 -21.42
C ALA A 8 -41.82 42.36 -20.70
N GLY A 9 -40.72 41.91 -21.23
CA GLY A 9 -39.84 40.96 -20.57
C GLY A 9 -39.00 41.64 -19.50
N LEU A 10 -39.26 41.31 -18.25
CA LEU A 10 -38.35 41.62 -17.12
C LEU A 10 -37.15 40.69 -17.17
N ALA A 11 -36.01 41.20 -17.59
CA ALA A 11 -34.72 40.50 -17.41
C ALA A 11 -34.30 40.65 -15.92
N LEU A 12 -34.49 39.59 -15.12
CA LEU A 12 -33.88 39.46 -13.82
C LEU A 12 -32.40 39.11 -13.98
N THR A 13 -31.53 40.11 -14.01
CA THR A 13 -30.10 39.93 -13.80
C THR A 13 -29.83 39.56 -12.35
N GLY A 14 -29.83 38.26 -12.08
CA GLY A 14 -29.33 37.69 -10.82
C GLY A 14 -27.83 37.84 -10.77
N CYS A 15 -27.30 38.84 -10.09
CA CYS A 15 -25.91 38.85 -9.64
C CYS A 15 -25.76 37.80 -8.53
N SER A 16 -25.44 36.57 -8.90
CA SER A 16 -24.83 35.64 -7.95
C SER A 16 -23.41 36.13 -7.69
N PRO A 17 -23.01 36.38 -6.45
CA PRO A 17 -21.63 36.65 -6.15
C PRO A 17 -20.84 35.41 -6.54
N ALA A 18 -19.95 35.52 -7.51
CA ALA A 18 -18.95 34.49 -7.80
C ALA A 18 -18.10 34.37 -6.52
N ILE A 19 -18.35 33.33 -5.72
CA ILE A 19 -17.45 32.95 -4.65
C ILE A 19 -16.22 32.44 -5.36
N ASN A 20 -15.20 33.29 -5.53
CA ASN A 20 -13.87 32.91 -5.92
C ASN A 20 -13.29 32.07 -4.77
N LEU A 21 -13.64 30.79 -4.72
CA LEU A 21 -12.91 29.83 -3.93
C LEU A 21 -11.57 29.68 -4.66
N ALA A 22 -10.51 30.30 -4.11
CA ALA A 22 -9.16 29.96 -4.52
C ALA A 22 -9.05 28.42 -4.49
N ALA A 23 -8.67 27.81 -5.60
CA ALA A 23 -8.45 26.38 -5.65
C ALA A 23 -7.50 26.01 -4.50
N PRO A 24 -7.79 24.96 -3.73
CA PRO A 24 -6.89 24.54 -2.67
C PRO A 24 -5.50 24.35 -3.30
N THR A 25 -4.47 24.92 -2.69
CA THR A 25 -3.09 24.74 -3.14
C THR A 25 -2.74 23.27 -2.93
N GLY A 26 -2.57 22.52 -4.03
CA GLY A 26 -2.18 21.13 -3.99
C GLY A 26 -0.75 20.92 -3.45
N ASN A 27 -0.38 19.68 -3.23
CA ASN A 27 0.96 19.31 -2.79
C ASN A 27 1.96 19.42 -3.95
N ASN A 28 3.07 20.13 -3.74
CA ASN A 28 4.19 20.26 -4.71
C ASN A 28 5.36 19.34 -4.38
N ALA A 29 5.33 18.64 -3.27
CA ALA A 29 6.44 17.79 -2.85
C ALA A 29 6.54 16.54 -3.73
N SER A 30 7.76 16.06 -3.92
CA SER A 30 8.04 14.74 -4.48
C SER A 30 8.29 13.74 -3.36
N ILE A 31 8.01 12.46 -3.60
CA ILE A 31 8.36 11.40 -2.64
C ILE A 31 9.88 11.43 -2.39
N GLY A 32 10.30 11.06 -1.19
CA GLY A 32 11.71 11.10 -0.81
C GLY A 32 12.25 12.48 -0.46
N THR A 33 11.46 13.55 -0.62
CA THR A 33 11.90 14.91 -0.32
C THR A 33 11.28 15.50 0.95
N THR A 34 10.16 14.93 1.41
CA THR A 34 9.40 15.48 2.54
C THR A 34 8.85 14.42 3.46
N SER A 35 8.77 14.79 4.74
CA SER A 35 7.98 14.14 5.77
C SER A 35 7.34 15.25 6.59
N ASP A 36 6.01 15.32 6.61
CA ASP A 36 5.27 16.35 7.35
C ASP A 36 4.56 15.72 8.56
N VAL A 37 5.28 15.69 9.67
CA VAL A 37 4.84 15.07 10.93
C VAL A 37 4.75 16.06 12.09
N ASN A 38 4.93 17.38 11.85
CA ASN A 38 5.11 18.37 12.92
C ASN A 38 6.17 17.95 13.93
N PRO A 39 7.44 17.94 13.54
CA PRO A 39 8.52 17.45 14.40
C PRO A 39 8.69 18.34 15.64
N GLN A 40 8.61 17.73 16.80
CA GLN A 40 8.79 18.35 18.11
C GLN A 40 9.74 17.51 18.96
N ASN A 41 10.48 18.17 19.85
CA ASN A 41 11.27 17.44 20.85
C ASN A 41 10.30 16.67 21.77
N PRO A 42 10.41 15.34 21.88
CA PRO A 42 9.51 14.55 22.73
C PRO A 42 9.48 15.03 24.19
N ALA A 43 10.57 15.58 24.73
CA ALA A 43 10.62 16.07 26.10
C ALA A 43 9.68 17.27 26.37
N THR A 44 9.31 18.01 25.33
CA THR A 44 8.38 19.16 25.42
C THR A 44 6.92 18.77 25.31
N LEU A 45 6.63 17.54 24.87
CA LEU A 45 5.28 17.04 24.71
C LEU A 45 4.64 16.66 26.06
N GLN A 46 3.33 16.55 26.06
CA GLN A 46 2.57 16.00 27.17
C GLN A 46 3.03 14.55 27.44
N ASP A 47 3.16 14.16 28.69
CA ASP A 47 3.33 12.76 29.05
C ASP A 47 1.94 12.12 29.17
N GLY A 48 1.74 11.04 28.45
CA GLY A 48 0.43 10.37 28.38
C GLY A 48 -0.42 10.79 27.19
N GLY A 49 -1.65 10.34 27.22
CA GLY A 49 -2.63 10.54 26.14
C GLY A 49 -2.84 9.29 25.28
N ASN A 50 -3.95 9.31 24.56
CA ASN A 50 -4.39 8.22 23.69
C ASN A 50 -4.47 8.73 22.23
N LEU A 51 -3.68 8.16 21.33
CA LEU A 51 -3.81 8.38 19.90
C LEU A 51 -4.90 7.46 19.34
N ARG A 52 -5.95 8.05 18.74
CA ARG A 52 -7.09 7.31 18.20
C ARG A 52 -7.08 7.34 16.69
N LEU A 53 -7.04 6.17 16.07
CA LEU A 53 -6.95 5.98 14.63
C LEU A 53 -8.11 5.11 14.12
N ALA A 54 -8.39 5.18 12.82
CA ALA A 54 -9.39 4.33 12.19
C ALA A 54 -8.75 3.13 11.49
N LEU A 55 -9.49 2.02 11.45
CA LEU A 55 -9.26 0.87 10.56
C LEU A 55 -10.49 0.69 9.66
N SER A 56 -10.32 0.10 8.49
CA SER A 56 -11.42 -0.30 7.60
C SER A 56 -12.14 -1.53 8.14
N ASP A 57 -11.36 -2.48 8.65
CA ASP A 57 -11.84 -3.77 9.14
C ASP A 57 -11.11 -4.18 10.41
N PHE A 58 -11.75 -5.05 11.20
CA PHE A 58 -11.06 -5.75 12.28
C PHE A 58 -10.16 -6.82 11.66
N PRO A 59 -8.84 -6.86 11.97
CA PRO A 59 -7.92 -7.80 11.35
C PRO A 59 -8.38 -9.25 11.45
N PRO A 60 -8.48 -9.99 10.34
CA PRO A 60 -8.80 -11.42 10.39
C PRO A 60 -7.63 -12.23 10.95
N ASN A 61 -6.40 -11.77 10.72
CA ASN A 61 -5.16 -12.35 11.23
C ASN A 61 -4.16 -11.23 11.51
N PHE A 62 -3.45 -11.30 12.63
CA PHE A 62 -2.42 -10.31 13.00
C PHE A 62 -1.02 -10.69 12.50
N ASN A 63 -0.85 -11.86 11.88
CA ASN A 63 0.38 -12.25 11.23
C ASN A 63 0.54 -11.54 9.88
N ILE A 64 1.27 -10.44 9.85
CA ILE A 64 1.51 -9.63 8.63
C ILE A 64 2.25 -10.39 7.51
N LEU A 65 2.89 -11.51 7.83
CA LEU A 65 3.63 -12.34 6.87
C LEU A 65 2.74 -13.41 6.22
N SER A 66 1.55 -13.65 6.78
CA SER A 66 0.55 -14.57 6.21
C SER A 66 -0.31 -13.87 5.15
N ILE A 67 -0.85 -14.65 4.21
CA ILE A 67 -1.73 -14.12 3.15
C ILE A 67 -2.96 -13.40 3.71
N ASP A 68 -3.55 -13.89 4.80
CA ASP A 68 -4.75 -13.31 5.40
C ASP A 68 -4.46 -12.10 6.31
N GLY A 69 -3.23 -11.95 6.81
CA GLY A 69 -2.81 -10.84 7.65
C GLY A 69 -2.06 -9.72 6.89
N ASN A 70 -1.75 -9.94 5.61
CA ASN A 70 -0.98 -9.00 4.79
C ASN A 70 -1.85 -7.82 4.34
N SER A 71 -2.09 -6.88 5.25
CA SER A 71 -2.77 -5.63 4.94
C SER A 71 -1.98 -4.41 5.42
N ALA A 72 -2.14 -3.29 4.71
CA ALA A 72 -1.48 -2.03 5.04
C ALA A 72 -1.84 -1.53 6.44
N GLU A 73 -3.09 -1.71 6.87
CA GLU A 73 -3.57 -1.26 8.18
C GLU A 73 -3.01 -2.14 9.31
N VAL A 74 -2.95 -3.47 9.12
CA VAL A 74 -2.32 -4.39 10.09
C VAL A 74 -0.82 -4.10 10.18
N ALA A 75 -0.13 -3.95 9.05
CA ALA A 75 1.28 -3.60 9.03
C ALA A 75 1.55 -2.27 9.75
N GLY A 76 0.74 -1.23 9.49
CA GLY A 76 0.85 0.07 10.15
C GLY A 76 0.69 -0.02 11.68
N MET A 77 -0.24 -0.84 12.17
CA MET A 77 -0.43 -1.08 13.60
C MET A 77 0.73 -1.87 14.21
N MET A 78 1.18 -2.94 13.52
CA MET A 78 2.23 -3.82 14.04
C MET A 78 3.61 -3.17 14.07
N LYS A 79 3.87 -2.12 13.29
CA LYS A 79 5.11 -1.31 13.38
C LYS A 79 5.36 -0.72 14.77
N ALA A 80 4.33 -0.51 15.59
CA ALA A 80 4.48 -0.07 16.97
C ALA A 80 4.87 -1.21 17.94
N THR A 81 4.80 -2.47 17.51
CA THR A 81 4.88 -3.65 18.39
C THR A 81 5.99 -4.63 18.01
N LEU A 82 6.48 -4.60 16.78
CA LEU A 82 7.44 -5.57 16.25
C LEU A 82 8.80 -4.95 15.92
N PRO A 83 9.90 -5.71 16.08
CA PRO A 83 11.25 -5.27 15.76
C PRO A 83 11.48 -5.14 14.26
N ARG A 84 12.35 -4.21 13.89
CA ARG A 84 12.93 -4.05 12.55
C ARG A 84 14.44 -3.84 12.67
N ALA A 85 15.20 -4.26 11.65
CA ALA A 85 16.65 -4.08 11.65
C ALA A 85 17.07 -2.67 11.22
N PHE A 86 16.22 -1.98 10.44
CA PHE A 86 16.52 -0.66 9.92
C PHE A 86 15.35 0.29 10.11
N VAL A 87 15.68 1.56 10.34
CA VAL A 87 14.78 2.71 10.25
C VAL A 87 14.98 3.37 8.89
N ILE A 88 13.87 3.72 8.24
CA ILE A 88 13.85 4.37 6.94
C ILE A 88 13.70 5.89 7.14
N GLY A 89 14.59 6.66 6.52
CA GLY A 89 14.53 8.12 6.46
C GLY A 89 13.57 8.65 5.38
N PRO A 90 13.30 9.97 5.36
CA PRO A 90 12.42 10.59 4.37
C PRO A 90 12.87 10.40 2.92
N ASP A 91 14.17 10.28 2.69
CA ASP A 91 14.80 10.06 1.38
C ASP A 91 14.90 8.57 0.98
N GLY A 92 14.36 7.67 1.81
CA GLY A 92 14.47 6.22 1.62
C GLY A 92 15.81 5.64 2.11
N SER A 93 16.72 6.47 2.67
CA SER A 93 17.93 5.97 3.30
C SER A 93 17.64 5.09 4.51
N THR A 94 18.53 4.15 4.79
CA THR A 94 18.36 3.20 5.89
C THR A 94 19.47 3.35 6.91
N THR A 95 19.11 3.37 8.19
CA THR A 95 20.03 3.30 9.33
C THR A 95 19.67 2.13 10.22
N VAL A 96 20.66 1.47 10.83
CA VAL A 96 20.39 0.36 11.75
C VAL A 96 19.54 0.86 12.93
N ASP A 97 18.46 0.15 13.22
CA ASP A 97 17.64 0.41 14.41
C ASP A 97 18.37 -0.11 15.67
N THR A 98 19.07 0.80 16.34
CA THR A 98 19.93 0.47 17.47
C THR A 98 19.16 0.05 18.73
N ASP A 99 17.86 0.26 18.78
CA ASP A 99 17.03 -0.32 19.84
C ASP A 99 17.01 -1.85 19.73
N TYR A 100 17.02 -2.40 18.51
CA TYR A 100 16.93 -3.85 18.29
C TYR A 100 18.24 -4.53 17.88
N PHE A 101 19.09 -3.84 17.11
CA PHE A 101 20.34 -4.40 16.59
C PHE A 101 21.51 -3.43 16.83
N THR A 102 22.60 -3.93 17.35
CA THR A 102 23.83 -3.14 17.52
C THR A 102 24.59 -2.99 16.21
N SER A 103 24.50 -3.97 15.31
CA SER A 103 24.99 -3.90 13.93
C SER A 103 24.21 -4.84 12.99
N VAL A 104 24.16 -4.46 11.71
CA VAL A 104 23.70 -5.29 10.60
C VAL A 104 24.61 -5.04 9.42
N GLU A 105 25.40 -6.01 9.03
CA GLU A 105 26.50 -5.84 8.10
C GLU A 105 26.48 -6.87 6.96
N LEU A 106 26.74 -6.42 5.74
CA LEU A 106 27.04 -7.28 4.62
C LEU A 106 28.51 -7.71 4.75
N THR A 107 28.75 -8.90 5.29
CA THR A 107 30.09 -9.41 5.61
C THR A 107 30.71 -10.25 4.49
N GLY A 108 29.93 -10.60 3.47
CA GLY A 108 30.41 -11.32 2.27
C GLY A 108 29.48 -11.01 1.07
N THR A 109 30.06 -11.06 -0.14
CA THR A 109 29.32 -10.84 -1.40
C THR A 109 29.31 -12.05 -2.31
N ASN A 110 30.17 -13.03 -2.09
CA ASN A 110 30.22 -14.29 -2.86
C ASN A 110 30.73 -15.46 -1.97
N PRO A 111 29.85 -16.24 -1.33
CA PRO A 111 28.40 -16.01 -1.26
C PRO A 111 28.04 -14.71 -0.52
N GLN A 112 26.85 -14.19 -0.76
CA GLN A 112 26.32 -13.06 0.01
C GLN A 112 26.07 -13.54 1.45
N VAL A 113 26.64 -12.80 2.42
CA VAL A 113 26.50 -13.08 3.85
C VAL A 113 26.13 -11.79 4.57
N VAL A 114 25.06 -11.84 5.38
CA VAL A 114 24.65 -10.74 6.24
C VAL A 114 24.70 -11.18 7.70
N THR A 115 25.38 -10.40 8.53
CA THR A 115 25.51 -10.67 9.96
C THR A 115 24.67 -9.66 10.74
N TYR A 116 23.73 -10.17 11.53
CA TYR A 116 22.85 -9.42 12.41
C TYR A 116 23.32 -9.58 13.86
N THR A 117 23.68 -8.49 14.53
CA THR A 117 24.03 -8.51 15.95
C THR A 117 22.90 -7.83 16.75
N ILE A 118 22.14 -8.65 17.49
CA ILE A 118 20.95 -8.23 18.22
C ILE A 118 21.36 -7.50 19.51
N ASN A 119 20.66 -6.41 19.83
CA ASN A 119 20.87 -5.67 21.06
C ASN A 119 20.64 -6.61 22.29
N PRO A 120 21.60 -6.73 23.20
CA PRO A 120 21.48 -7.64 24.35
C PRO A 120 20.28 -7.34 25.27
N LYS A 121 19.72 -6.11 25.21
CA LYS A 121 18.52 -5.73 25.97
C LYS A 121 17.22 -6.19 25.28
N ALA A 122 17.27 -6.57 24.00
CA ALA A 122 16.07 -6.90 23.24
C ALA A 122 15.39 -8.16 23.79
N VAL A 123 14.14 -8.00 24.21
CA VAL A 123 13.31 -9.08 24.78
C VAL A 123 11.89 -8.98 24.24
N TRP A 124 11.24 -10.11 24.09
CA TRP A 124 9.81 -10.17 23.79
C TRP A 124 8.98 -9.80 25.02
N SER A 125 7.73 -9.44 24.83
CA SER A 125 6.82 -9.01 25.93
C SER A 125 6.52 -10.13 26.94
N ASP A 126 6.72 -11.39 26.58
CA ASP A 126 6.67 -12.53 27.50
C ASP A 126 7.96 -12.69 28.35
N GLY A 127 8.99 -11.90 28.04
CA GLY A 127 10.28 -11.90 28.74
C GLY A 127 11.34 -12.79 28.11
N THR A 128 11.01 -13.52 27.04
CA THR A 128 12.01 -14.31 26.31
C THR A 128 12.95 -13.40 25.50
N PRO A 129 14.26 -13.72 25.40
CA PRO A 129 15.20 -12.90 24.65
C PRO A 129 14.95 -12.99 23.14
N VAL A 130 15.12 -11.89 22.41
CA VAL A 130 15.21 -11.91 20.94
C VAL A 130 16.54 -12.54 20.56
N THR A 131 16.54 -13.59 19.74
CA THR A 131 17.73 -14.37 19.40
C THR A 131 17.85 -14.65 17.91
N TRP A 132 18.98 -15.22 17.49
CA TRP A 132 19.19 -15.68 16.13
C TRP A 132 18.14 -16.69 15.67
N ARG A 133 17.51 -17.42 16.61
CA ARG A 133 16.46 -18.41 16.31
C ARG A 133 15.16 -17.76 15.80
N ASP A 134 14.87 -16.53 16.21
CA ASP A 134 13.71 -15.80 15.69
C ASP A 134 13.92 -15.47 14.21
N ILE A 135 15.14 -15.07 13.83
CA ILE A 135 15.51 -14.81 12.43
C ILE A 135 15.49 -16.13 11.64
N GLU A 136 16.11 -17.18 12.16
CA GLU A 136 16.18 -18.51 11.51
C GLU A 136 14.78 -19.07 11.26
N SER A 137 13.93 -19.08 12.28
CA SER A 137 12.57 -19.61 12.21
C SER A 137 11.70 -18.85 11.21
N GLN A 138 11.79 -17.51 11.19
CA GLN A 138 11.06 -16.71 10.21
C GLN A 138 11.55 -16.96 8.78
N ILE A 139 12.86 -17.01 8.56
CA ILE A 139 13.42 -17.32 7.24
C ILE A 139 12.99 -18.71 6.78
N HIS A 140 13.01 -19.71 7.67
CA HIS A 140 12.50 -21.05 7.35
C HIS A 140 11.03 -21.02 6.93
N ALA A 141 10.16 -20.36 7.71
CA ALA A 141 8.73 -20.24 7.42
C ALA A 141 8.46 -19.58 6.05
N LEU A 142 9.22 -18.53 5.71
CA LEU A 142 9.04 -17.76 4.49
C LEU A 142 9.78 -18.36 3.27
N SER A 143 10.64 -19.35 3.45
CA SER A 143 11.50 -19.90 2.38
C SER A 143 10.71 -20.56 1.23
N GLY A 144 9.43 -20.91 1.46
CA GLY A 144 8.62 -21.65 0.51
C GLY A 144 9.00 -23.15 0.39
N ALA A 145 9.93 -23.65 1.20
CA ALA A 145 10.30 -25.06 1.24
C ALA A 145 9.15 -25.95 1.76
N ASP A 146 8.43 -25.48 2.78
CA ASP A 146 7.20 -26.11 3.26
C ASP A 146 5.98 -25.30 2.80
N LYS A 147 5.23 -25.86 1.86
CA LYS A 147 4.03 -25.25 1.26
C LYS A 147 2.82 -25.17 2.20
N ASN A 148 2.90 -25.75 3.39
CA ASN A 148 1.86 -25.62 4.40
C ASN A 148 1.89 -24.26 5.13
N PHE A 149 2.98 -23.50 5.02
CA PHE A 149 2.99 -22.10 5.45
C PHE A 149 2.25 -21.24 4.42
N GLU A 150 1.16 -20.60 4.83
CA GLU A 150 0.32 -19.73 4.00
C GLU A 150 0.91 -18.29 3.97
N ILE A 151 2.07 -18.17 3.34
CA ILE A 151 2.84 -16.92 3.30
C ILE A 151 2.28 -15.92 2.27
N ALA A 152 2.33 -14.63 2.57
CA ALA A 152 2.02 -13.56 1.62
C ALA A 152 3.06 -13.47 0.48
N GLY A 153 4.30 -13.78 0.80
CA GLY A 153 5.41 -13.85 -0.14
C GLY A 153 6.72 -14.13 0.58
N PRO A 154 7.75 -14.60 -0.14
CA PRO A 154 9.00 -15.01 0.48
C PRO A 154 9.85 -13.82 0.96
N GLY A 155 9.70 -12.61 0.38
CA GLY A 155 10.46 -11.42 0.76
C GLY A 155 11.98 -11.61 0.76
N GLY A 156 12.52 -12.50 -0.08
CA GLY A 156 13.93 -12.85 -0.17
C GLY A 156 14.35 -14.08 0.66
N ALA A 157 13.48 -14.63 1.51
CA ALA A 157 13.79 -15.81 2.32
C ALA A 157 14.04 -17.08 1.49
N ASP A 158 13.41 -17.19 0.32
CA ASP A 158 13.62 -18.25 -0.68
C ASP A 158 15.03 -18.24 -1.29
N ARG A 159 15.79 -17.17 -1.07
CA ARG A 159 17.17 -17.00 -1.54
C ARG A 159 18.22 -17.34 -0.48
N VAL A 160 17.78 -17.58 0.76
CA VAL A 160 18.67 -17.87 1.89
C VAL A 160 19.00 -19.36 1.93
N ALA A 161 20.30 -19.69 1.98
CA ALA A 161 20.78 -21.05 2.16
C ALA A 161 20.72 -21.50 3.62
N SER A 162 21.09 -20.60 4.53
CA SER A 162 21.09 -20.90 5.97
C SER A 162 21.12 -19.64 6.83
N VAL A 163 20.56 -19.76 8.02
CA VAL A 163 20.79 -18.84 9.12
C VAL A 163 21.41 -19.64 10.27
N THR A 164 22.57 -19.23 10.74
CA THR A 164 23.30 -19.94 11.80
C THR A 164 23.58 -19.01 12.98
N ARG A 165 23.80 -19.63 14.14
CA ARG A 165 24.30 -18.92 15.31
C ARG A 165 25.69 -18.37 15.05
N GLY A 166 25.92 -17.09 15.32
CA GLY A 166 27.24 -16.47 15.31
C GLY A 166 28.02 -16.74 16.60
N VAL A 167 28.65 -15.70 17.14
CA VAL A 167 29.48 -15.83 18.36
C VAL A 167 28.67 -16.20 19.60
N ASP A 168 27.39 -15.81 19.65
CA ASP A 168 26.47 -16.14 20.74
C ASP A 168 25.02 -16.17 20.24
N ASP A 169 24.03 -16.28 21.13
CA ASP A 169 22.61 -16.32 20.77
C ASP A 169 22.06 -14.97 20.29
N ARG A 170 22.82 -13.89 20.44
CA ARG A 170 22.47 -12.56 19.96
C ARG A 170 23.04 -12.25 18.56
N GLN A 171 23.67 -13.23 17.92
CA GLN A 171 24.19 -13.03 16.57
C GLN A 171 23.69 -14.09 15.60
N ALA A 172 23.05 -13.62 14.50
CA ALA A 172 22.65 -14.43 13.37
C ALA A 172 23.57 -14.18 12.19
N VAL A 173 24.03 -15.24 11.54
CA VAL A 173 24.79 -15.20 10.28
C VAL A 173 23.92 -15.81 9.19
N MET A 174 23.45 -14.98 8.28
CA MET A 174 22.58 -15.35 7.16
C MET A 174 23.41 -15.48 5.89
N THR A 175 23.45 -16.68 5.31
CA THR A 175 24.14 -16.95 4.05
C THR A 175 23.13 -17.19 2.95
N PHE A 176 23.30 -16.54 1.82
CA PHE A 176 22.41 -16.65 0.67
C PHE A 176 22.88 -17.71 -0.32
N ALA A 177 21.94 -18.49 -0.83
CA ALA A 177 22.17 -19.41 -1.96
C ALA A 177 22.17 -18.65 -3.30
N LYS A 178 21.35 -17.61 -3.39
CA LYS A 178 21.29 -16.67 -4.53
C LYS A 178 21.40 -15.25 -4.02
N PRO A 179 22.11 -14.36 -4.69
CA PRO A 179 22.16 -12.95 -4.28
C PRO A 179 20.76 -12.34 -4.16
N TYR A 180 20.60 -11.41 -3.23
CA TYR A 180 19.36 -10.66 -3.03
C TYR A 180 19.68 -9.17 -2.88
N ALA A 181 19.29 -8.38 -3.88
CA ALA A 181 19.58 -6.96 -3.96
C ALA A 181 19.00 -6.18 -2.77
N GLU A 182 17.77 -6.49 -2.37
CA GLU A 182 17.08 -5.77 -1.29
C GLU A 182 17.10 -6.50 0.06
N TRP A 183 18.23 -7.13 0.39
CA TRP A 183 18.39 -7.84 1.66
C TRP A 183 18.09 -6.99 2.91
N ARG A 184 18.25 -5.65 2.83
CA ARG A 184 17.87 -4.75 3.93
C ARG A 184 16.36 -4.74 4.17
N GLY A 185 15.57 -4.86 3.11
CA GLY A 185 14.11 -4.90 3.17
C GLY A 185 13.55 -6.12 3.88
N MET A 186 14.32 -7.20 4.05
CA MET A 186 13.87 -8.41 4.74
C MET A 186 13.44 -8.12 6.20
N PHE A 187 14.08 -7.13 6.85
CA PHE A 187 13.75 -6.69 8.20
C PHE A 187 13.69 -5.16 8.29
N ALA A 188 13.05 -4.51 7.31
CA ALA A 188 12.79 -3.07 7.30
C ALA A 188 11.44 -2.78 6.62
N GLY A 189 10.93 -1.57 6.75
CA GLY A 189 9.64 -1.18 6.18
C GLY A 189 8.51 -2.06 6.69
N ASN A 190 7.93 -2.88 5.81
CA ASN A 190 6.92 -3.87 6.16
C ASN A 190 7.51 -5.24 6.56
N GLY A 191 8.82 -5.44 6.35
CA GLY A 191 9.55 -6.59 6.89
C GLY A 191 9.80 -6.41 8.37
N MET A 192 9.03 -7.10 9.20
CA MET A 192 9.14 -7.08 10.66
C MET A 192 9.48 -8.47 11.18
N LEU A 193 10.23 -8.53 12.28
CA LEU A 193 10.61 -9.80 12.89
C LEU A 193 9.50 -10.28 13.82
N LEU A 194 9.07 -11.53 13.63
CA LEU A 194 8.19 -12.27 14.55
C LEU A 194 9.01 -13.18 15.48
N PRO A 195 8.51 -13.48 16.68
CA PRO A 195 9.17 -14.45 17.54
C PRO A 195 9.07 -15.87 16.96
N ALA A 196 10.08 -16.70 17.20
CA ALA A 196 10.11 -18.09 16.77
C ALA A 196 8.86 -18.87 17.21
N SER A 197 8.28 -18.53 18.35
CA SER A 197 7.02 -19.13 18.84
C SER A 197 5.83 -18.91 17.88
N MET A 198 5.89 -17.91 16.99
CA MET A 198 4.84 -17.60 16.00
C MET A 198 5.20 -18.05 14.58
N THR A 199 6.42 -18.57 14.36
CA THR A 199 6.90 -18.96 13.02
C THR A 199 7.38 -20.41 12.94
N ALA A 200 7.43 -21.12 14.06
CA ALA A 200 8.07 -22.45 14.14
C ALA A 200 7.33 -23.55 13.38
N THR A 201 6.02 -23.46 13.22
CA THR A 201 5.21 -24.46 12.54
C THR A 201 4.12 -23.80 11.67
N PRO A 202 3.67 -24.48 10.58
CA PRO A 202 2.57 -23.97 9.76
C PRO A 202 1.29 -23.67 10.55
N GLU A 203 0.93 -24.54 11.50
CA GLU A 203 -0.28 -24.34 12.32
C GLU A 203 -0.23 -23.02 13.10
N VAL A 204 0.90 -22.76 13.78
CA VAL A 204 1.07 -21.52 14.56
C VAL A 204 1.19 -20.30 13.65
N PHE A 205 1.91 -20.43 12.55
CA PHE A 205 2.08 -19.35 11.57
C PHE A 205 0.75 -18.93 10.95
N ASN A 206 -0.05 -19.89 10.51
CA ASN A 206 -1.31 -19.63 9.81
C ASN A 206 -2.42 -19.19 10.78
N LYS A 207 -2.50 -19.79 11.98
CA LYS A 207 -3.64 -19.65 12.88
C LYS A 207 -3.32 -19.08 14.26
N GLY A 208 -2.06 -19.05 14.66
CA GLY A 208 -1.66 -18.63 16.02
C GLY A 208 -1.98 -17.17 16.34
N GLN A 209 -2.28 -16.35 15.33
CA GLN A 209 -2.57 -14.92 15.49
C GLN A 209 -3.97 -14.51 15.00
N LEU A 210 -4.91 -15.43 14.88
CA LEU A 210 -6.31 -15.14 14.53
C LEU A 210 -7.04 -14.40 15.65
N ASP A 211 -6.77 -14.77 16.89
CA ASP A 211 -7.41 -14.18 18.08
C ASP A 211 -6.65 -13.02 18.68
N GLY A 212 -5.46 -12.71 18.15
CA GLY A 212 -4.61 -11.62 18.58
C GLY A 212 -3.15 -11.84 18.21
N PRO A 213 -2.32 -10.80 18.24
CA PRO A 213 -0.91 -10.91 17.90
C PRO A 213 -0.13 -11.72 18.95
N GLY A 214 0.96 -12.32 18.50
CA GLY A 214 1.94 -12.96 19.37
C GLY A 214 2.72 -11.97 20.25
N PRO A 215 3.75 -12.45 20.96
CA PRO A 215 4.61 -11.58 21.77
C PRO A 215 5.18 -10.41 20.96
N SER A 216 5.14 -9.21 21.53
CA SER A 216 5.68 -7.98 20.97
C SER A 216 7.09 -7.73 21.50
N ALA A 217 7.91 -6.97 20.77
CA ALA A 217 9.18 -6.45 21.27
C ALA A 217 9.33 -4.94 21.01
N GLY A 218 8.26 -4.28 20.62
CA GLY A 218 8.23 -2.83 20.37
C GLY A 218 7.87 -2.01 21.61
N PRO A 219 7.80 -0.67 21.44
CA PRO A 219 7.41 0.25 22.51
C PRO A 219 5.96 0.09 22.99
N PHE A 220 5.12 -0.57 22.21
CA PHE A 220 3.73 -0.87 22.56
C PHE A 220 3.44 -2.37 22.44
N VAL A 221 2.40 -2.81 23.17
CA VAL A 221 1.81 -4.14 23.09
C VAL A 221 0.30 -4.02 22.92
N VAL A 222 -0.31 -4.94 22.20
CA VAL A 222 -1.77 -5.04 22.17
C VAL A 222 -2.27 -5.49 23.53
N SER A 223 -3.04 -4.64 24.20
CA SER A 223 -3.56 -4.88 25.55
C SER A 223 -5.03 -5.27 25.57
N SER A 224 -5.78 -4.93 24.52
CA SER A 224 -7.20 -5.25 24.40
C SER A 224 -7.63 -5.40 22.96
N LEU A 225 -8.44 -6.43 22.71
CA LEU A 225 -9.11 -6.73 21.46
C LEU A 225 -10.60 -6.88 21.74
N ASP A 226 -11.38 -5.88 21.41
CA ASP A 226 -12.84 -5.90 21.59
C ASP A 226 -13.53 -6.02 20.22
N ARG A 227 -13.89 -7.25 19.87
CA ARG A 227 -14.59 -7.57 18.60
C ARG A 227 -16.05 -7.09 18.62
N THR A 228 -16.64 -6.88 19.81
CA THR A 228 -18.02 -6.40 19.94
C THR A 228 -18.11 -4.91 19.61
N THR A 229 -17.20 -4.12 20.19
CA THR A 229 -17.11 -2.67 19.92
C THR A 229 -16.16 -2.33 18.78
N GLN A 230 -15.60 -3.35 18.10
CA GLN A 230 -14.69 -3.20 16.96
C GLN A 230 -13.51 -2.28 17.29
N ARG A 231 -12.85 -2.54 18.45
CA ARG A 231 -11.77 -1.71 18.98
C ARG A 231 -10.54 -2.53 19.35
N ILE A 232 -9.36 -1.99 19.01
CA ILE A 232 -8.06 -2.54 19.36
C ILE A 232 -7.30 -1.47 20.14
N THR A 233 -6.75 -1.82 21.31
CA THR A 233 -5.98 -0.89 22.12
C THR A 233 -4.57 -1.43 22.35
N LEU A 234 -3.59 -0.60 22.04
CA LEU A 234 -2.19 -0.80 22.36
C LEU A 234 -1.84 0.07 23.56
N THR A 235 -1.06 -0.47 24.49
CA THR A 235 -0.51 0.27 25.64
C THR A 235 1.01 0.16 25.67
N ARG A 236 1.67 1.03 26.44
CA ARG A 236 3.12 0.94 26.64
C ARG A 236 3.53 -0.47 27.01
N ASN A 237 4.57 -0.98 26.32
CA ASN A 237 5.16 -2.28 26.66
C ASN A 237 5.98 -2.17 27.95
N PRO A 238 5.61 -2.86 29.05
CA PRO A 238 6.35 -2.79 30.30
C PRO A 238 7.76 -3.41 30.20
N LYS A 239 8.02 -4.21 29.17
CA LYS A 239 9.33 -4.83 28.89
C LYS A 239 10.19 -4.01 27.90
N TRP A 240 9.66 -2.88 27.37
CA TRP A 240 10.41 -2.03 26.46
C TRP A 240 11.64 -1.41 27.14
N TRP A 241 12.80 -1.56 26.52
CA TRP A 241 14.11 -1.15 27.03
C TRP A 241 14.63 0.16 26.43
N GLY A 242 13.98 0.66 25.36
CA GLY A 242 14.35 1.91 24.69
C GLY A 242 13.73 3.14 25.33
N ALA A 243 13.66 4.25 24.59
CA ALA A 243 13.04 5.48 25.06
C ALA A 243 11.57 5.26 25.42
N ARG A 244 11.15 5.75 26.58
CA ARG A 244 9.75 5.63 27.02
C ARG A 244 8.81 6.36 26.08
N PRO A 245 7.78 5.69 25.52
CA PRO A 245 6.78 6.35 24.67
C PRO A 245 6.09 7.52 25.39
N ARG A 246 5.81 8.60 24.65
CA ARG A 246 5.07 9.74 25.21
C ARG A 246 3.60 9.42 25.42
N LEU A 247 2.97 8.71 24.47
CA LEU A 247 1.58 8.26 24.61
C LEU A 247 1.43 7.13 25.64
N ASP A 248 0.29 7.09 26.35
CA ASP A 248 -0.09 5.93 27.17
C ASP A 248 -0.63 4.79 26.30
N SER A 249 -1.36 5.14 25.25
CA SER A 249 -2.05 4.16 24.41
C SER A 249 -2.24 4.66 22.97
N ILE A 250 -2.46 3.69 22.09
CA ILE A 250 -2.94 3.89 20.71
C ILE A 250 -4.20 3.04 20.58
N THR A 251 -5.31 3.64 20.17
CA THR A 251 -6.58 2.95 19.99
C THR A 251 -7.01 3.00 18.52
N TYR A 252 -7.30 1.85 17.97
CA TYR A 252 -7.85 1.71 16.64
C TYR A 252 -9.34 1.39 16.73
N LEU A 253 -10.16 2.07 15.89
CA LEU A 253 -11.60 1.89 15.79
C LEU A 253 -11.94 1.51 14.35
N VAL A 254 -12.76 0.49 14.15
CA VAL A 254 -13.25 0.18 12.80
C VAL A 254 -14.30 1.21 12.42
N LEU A 255 -14.06 1.92 11.33
CA LEU A 255 -14.92 2.98 10.80
C LEU A 255 -14.93 2.90 9.27
N ASP A 256 -16.11 2.92 8.68
CA ASP A 256 -16.27 3.10 7.24
C ASP A 256 -15.61 4.41 6.77
N ASP A 257 -15.12 4.43 5.54
CA ASP A 257 -14.41 5.59 4.97
C ASP A 257 -15.21 6.89 5.10
N ALA A 258 -16.50 6.87 4.80
CA ALA A 258 -17.37 8.03 4.91
C ALA A 258 -17.55 8.55 6.34
N ALA A 259 -17.32 7.72 7.36
CA ALA A 259 -17.45 8.08 8.76
C ALA A 259 -16.16 8.71 9.35
N ARG A 260 -15.00 8.53 8.72
CA ARG A 260 -13.69 8.90 9.28
C ARG A 260 -13.53 10.41 9.44
N LEU A 261 -13.86 11.21 8.43
CA LEU A 261 -13.74 12.67 8.53
C LEU A 261 -14.72 13.26 9.55
N PRO A 262 -16.02 12.88 9.59
CA PRO A 262 -16.91 13.24 10.70
C PRO A 262 -16.40 12.82 12.07
N ALA A 263 -15.80 11.62 12.20
CA ALA A 263 -15.21 11.15 13.45
C ALA A 263 -14.00 11.99 13.90
N LEU A 264 -13.19 12.48 12.96
CA LEU A 264 -12.14 13.47 13.25
C LEU A 264 -12.73 14.80 13.71
N GLN A 265 -13.77 15.30 13.04
CA GLN A 265 -14.43 16.59 13.38
C GLN A 265 -15.02 16.58 14.79
N ASN A 266 -15.69 15.50 15.19
CA ASN A 266 -16.32 15.35 16.50
C ASN A 266 -15.39 14.78 17.59
N ASN A 267 -14.09 14.71 17.32
CA ASN A 267 -13.06 14.26 18.26
C ASN A 267 -13.15 12.78 18.68
N THR A 268 -13.65 11.91 17.81
CA THR A 268 -13.65 10.45 18.03
C THR A 268 -12.31 9.84 17.64
N ILE A 269 -11.68 10.33 16.56
CA ILE A 269 -10.32 9.97 16.13
C ILE A 269 -9.44 11.21 16.04
N ASP A 270 -8.12 11.01 15.91
CA ASP A 270 -7.13 12.08 15.93
C ASP A 270 -6.46 12.31 14.57
N ALA A 271 -6.59 11.37 13.66
CA ALA A 271 -6.07 11.51 12.29
C ALA A 271 -6.85 10.63 11.29
N THR A 272 -6.89 11.08 10.04
CA THR A 272 -7.42 10.31 8.90
C THR A 272 -6.77 10.75 7.60
N GLY A 273 -6.64 9.83 6.64
CA GLY A 273 -6.23 10.15 5.27
C GLY A 273 -7.27 11.02 4.56
N ILE A 274 -6.82 11.82 3.62
CA ILE A 274 -7.64 12.65 2.74
C ILE A 274 -7.48 12.15 1.31
N GLY A 275 -8.55 11.62 0.74
CA GLY A 275 -8.58 11.05 -0.60
C GLY A 275 -9.28 11.90 -1.66
N THR A 276 -10.00 12.96 -1.26
CA THR A 276 -10.75 13.82 -2.19
C THR A 276 -10.61 15.31 -1.84
N VAL A 277 -10.80 16.17 -2.83
CA VAL A 277 -10.78 17.64 -2.63
C VAL A 277 -11.90 18.12 -1.71
N ASP A 278 -13.03 17.44 -1.69
CA ASP A 278 -14.13 17.77 -0.78
C ASP A 278 -13.74 17.49 0.67
N GLN A 279 -13.15 16.32 0.95
CA GLN A 279 -12.60 15.98 2.26
C GLN A 279 -11.53 16.99 2.68
N LEU A 280 -10.61 17.36 1.77
CA LEU A 280 -9.59 18.37 2.03
C LEU A 280 -10.21 19.71 2.41
N THR A 281 -11.19 20.19 1.66
CA THR A 281 -11.87 21.45 1.90
C THR A 281 -12.59 21.47 3.25
N ILE A 282 -13.26 20.38 3.61
CA ILE A 282 -13.92 20.21 4.91
C ILE A 282 -12.89 20.24 6.04
N ALA A 283 -11.82 19.45 5.92
CA ALA A 283 -10.78 19.36 6.94
C ALA A 283 -10.07 20.70 7.17
N GLN A 284 -9.74 21.46 6.11
CA GLN A 284 -9.12 22.79 6.19
C GLN A 284 -9.99 23.82 6.93
N ARG A 285 -11.31 23.70 6.83
CA ARG A 285 -12.27 24.60 7.53
C ARG A 285 -12.57 24.16 8.96
N THR A 286 -12.14 22.97 9.36
CA THR A 286 -12.42 22.42 10.69
C THR A 286 -11.41 22.94 11.70
N LYS A 287 -11.90 23.66 12.73
CA LYS A 287 -11.06 24.21 13.79
C LYS A 287 -10.32 23.09 14.54
N GLY A 288 -9.04 23.31 14.81
CA GLY A 288 -8.19 22.37 15.55
C GLY A 288 -7.70 21.18 14.71
N ILE A 289 -7.87 21.23 13.39
CA ILE A 289 -7.33 20.28 12.44
C ILE A 289 -6.24 20.96 11.60
N SER A 290 -5.18 20.23 11.31
CA SER A 290 -4.11 20.61 10.38
C SER A 290 -3.98 19.55 9.29
N ILE A 291 -3.62 19.98 8.08
CA ILE A 291 -3.30 19.06 6.99
C ILE A 291 -1.79 18.85 6.96
N ARG A 292 -1.35 17.58 6.99
CA ARG A 292 0.02 17.14 6.79
C ARG A 292 0.16 16.58 5.39
N ARG A 293 1.24 16.88 4.68
CA ARG A 293 1.40 16.54 3.27
C ARG A 293 2.78 16.00 2.95
N ALA A 294 2.83 14.74 2.55
CA ALA A 294 4.01 14.13 1.93
C ALA A 294 3.54 13.01 1.00
N PRO A 295 3.93 12.98 -0.30
CA PRO A 295 3.52 11.92 -1.20
C PRO A 295 3.83 10.54 -0.61
N ALA A 296 2.86 9.65 -0.64
CA ALA A 296 3.01 8.31 -0.10
C ALA A 296 3.51 7.33 -1.19
N PRO A 297 4.22 6.25 -0.82
CA PRO A 297 4.65 5.23 -1.77
C PRO A 297 3.50 4.30 -2.22
N SER A 298 2.28 4.53 -1.77
CA SER A 298 1.10 3.76 -2.19
C SER A 298 0.53 4.28 -3.50
N TRP A 299 -0.07 3.38 -4.28
CA TRP A 299 -0.65 3.72 -5.57
C TRP A 299 -1.83 2.82 -5.91
N SER A 300 -2.77 3.36 -6.69
CA SER A 300 -4.00 2.68 -7.14
C SER A 300 -3.84 2.15 -8.55
N HIS A 301 -4.52 1.04 -8.85
CA HIS A 301 -4.48 0.41 -10.17
C HIS A 301 -5.77 -0.36 -10.47
N PHE A 302 -5.94 -0.71 -11.74
CA PHE A 302 -6.83 -1.78 -12.18
C PHE A 302 -6.01 -3.06 -12.33
N THR A 303 -6.38 -4.12 -11.62
CA THR A 303 -5.87 -5.49 -11.83
C THR A 303 -6.81 -6.22 -12.77
N PHE A 304 -6.26 -6.84 -13.81
CA PHE A 304 -7.01 -7.67 -14.75
C PHE A 304 -7.02 -9.13 -14.31
N ASN A 305 -8.12 -9.83 -14.54
CA ASN A 305 -8.21 -11.27 -14.34
C ASN A 305 -7.87 -12.00 -15.65
N GLY A 306 -6.66 -12.51 -15.74
CA GLY A 306 -6.16 -13.32 -16.87
C GLY A 306 -6.23 -14.82 -16.63
N ALA A 307 -6.92 -15.27 -15.57
CA ALA A 307 -7.07 -16.69 -15.29
C ALA A 307 -7.74 -17.44 -16.46
N HIS A 308 -7.43 -18.74 -16.58
CA HIS A 308 -8.03 -19.60 -17.59
C HIS A 308 -9.57 -19.57 -17.52
N GLY A 309 -10.22 -19.32 -18.66
CA GLY A 309 -11.66 -19.18 -18.79
C GLY A 309 -12.21 -17.78 -18.46
N ALA A 310 -11.40 -16.85 -17.93
CA ALA A 310 -11.80 -15.47 -17.72
C ALA A 310 -11.98 -14.73 -19.05
N ILE A 311 -12.85 -13.70 -19.08
CA ILE A 311 -13.06 -12.89 -20.28
C ILE A 311 -11.77 -12.17 -20.75
N LEU A 312 -10.88 -11.85 -19.79
CA LEU A 312 -9.60 -11.18 -20.02
C LEU A 312 -8.39 -12.16 -19.99
N GLU A 313 -8.62 -13.46 -20.23
CA GLU A 313 -7.56 -14.46 -20.39
C GLU A 313 -6.61 -14.10 -21.55
N ASP A 314 -7.15 -13.61 -22.66
CA ASP A 314 -6.37 -13.20 -23.83
C ASP A 314 -5.59 -11.90 -23.56
N ARG A 315 -4.26 -12.00 -23.61
CA ARG A 315 -3.35 -10.86 -23.45
C ARG A 315 -3.66 -9.70 -24.41
N ALA A 316 -3.94 -10.02 -25.69
CA ALA A 316 -4.21 -9.00 -26.69
C ALA A 316 -5.51 -8.23 -26.36
N LEU A 317 -6.51 -8.92 -25.81
CA LEU A 317 -7.73 -8.28 -25.32
C LEU A 317 -7.46 -7.37 -24.12
N ARG A 318 -6.65 -7.81 -23.15
CA ARG A 318 -6.27 -6.96 -22.01
C ARG A 318 -5.58 -5.69 -22.44
N VAL A 319 -4.60 -5.80 -23.35
CA VAL A 319 -3.84 -4.64 -23.88
C VAL A 319 -4.77 -3.69 -24.66
N ALA A 320 -5.66 -4.22 -25.50
CA ALA A 320 -6.63 -3.40 -26.23
C ALA A 320 -7.60 -2.66 -25.29
N VAL A 321 -8.11 -3.33 -24.26
CA VAL A 321 -8.96 -2.71 -23.21
C VAL A 321 -8.18 -1.61 -22.47
N SER A 322 -6.92 -1.87 -22.11
CA SER A 322 -6.06 -0.89 -21.40
C SER A 322 -5.84 0.38 -22.21
N LYS A 323 -5.64 0.27 -23.54
CA LYS A 323 -5.51 1.42 -24.46
C LYS A 323 -6.80 2.25 -24.55
N GLY A 324 -7.95 1.67 -24.19
CA GLY A 324 -9.24 2.35 -24.18
C GLY A 324 -9.52 3.13 -22.89
N ILE A 325 -8.70 3.03 -21.84
CA ILE A 325 -8.92 3.69 -20.55
C ILE A 325 -8.08 4.95 -20.45
N ASP A 326 -8.72 6.12 -20.33
CA ASP A 326 -8.05 7.42 -20.14
C ASP A 326 -7.57 7.61 -18.70
N ARG A 327 -6.40 7.05 -18.39
CA ARG A 327 -5.75 7.18 -17.07
C ARG A 327 -5.40 8.62 -16.72
N GLN A 328 -5.06 9.44 -17.70
CA GLN A 328 -4.70 10.83 -17.45
C GLN A 328 -5.92 11.66 -17.03
N THR A 329 -7.09 11.41 -17.61
CA THR A 329 -8.34 12.01 -17.14
C THR A 329 -8.70 11.53 -15.73
N ILE A 330 -8.52 10.24 -15.44
CA ILE A 330 -8.69 9.70 -14.09
C ILE A 330 -7.79 10.47 -13.11
N ALA A 331 -6.49 10.58 -13.37
CA ALA A 331 -5.54 11.28 -12.51
C ALA A 331 -5.94 12.75 -12.27
N LYS A 332 -6.29 13.47 -13.35
CA LYS A 332 -6.71 14.88 -13.26
C LYS A 332 -7.94 15.08 -12.41
N VAL A 333 -8.93 14.21 -12.52
CA VAL A 333 -10.19 14.33 -11.76
C VAL A 333 -10.00 13.94 -10.31
N VAL A 334 -9.37 12.78 -10.05
CA VAL A 334 -9.26 12.22 -8.70
C VAL A 334 -8.26 13.02 -7.85
N GLN A 335 -7.19 13.52 -8.44
CA GLN A 335 -6.15 14.27 -7.74
C GLN A 335 -6.34 15.79 -7.80
N TYR A 336 -7.45 16.26 -8.40
CA TYR A 336 -7.76 17.70 -8.46
C TYR A 336 -7.72 18.33 -7.06
N GLY A 337 -6.89 19.37 -6.90
CA GLY A 337 -6.71 20.10 -5.63
C GLY A 337 -5.92 19.34 -4.55
N LEU A 338 -5.63 18.04 -4.74
CA LEU A 338 -4.78 17.25 -3.82
C LEU A 338 -3.30 17.37 -4.19
N THR A 339 -2.99 17.43 -5.48
CA THR A 339 -1.65 17.71 -6.00
C THR A 339 -1.71 18.78 -7.10
N ASN A 340 -0.62 19.54 -7.27
CA ASN A 340 -0.51 20.55 -8.34
C ASN A 340 -0.12 19.93 -9.69
N ASN A 341 0.34 18.70 -9.71
CA ASN A 341 0.70 17.96 -10.91
C ASN A 341 0.01 16.59 -10.97
N PRO A 342 -1.31 16.54 -11.24
CA PRO A 342 -2.03 15.28 -11.34
C PRO A 342 -1.63 14.54 -12.62
N VAL A 343 -0.88 13.46 -12.46
CA VAL A 343 -0.42 12.59 -13.55
C VAL A 343 -0.71 11.13 -13.27
N ALA A 344 -1.01 10.38 -14.32
CA ALA A 344 -1.13 8.93 -14.21
C ALA A 344 0.24 8.32 -13.91
N LEU A 345 0.27 7.32 -13.04
CA LEU A 345 1.50 6.61 -12.70
C LEU A 345 1.96 5.75 -13.90
N GLY A 346 3.23 5.88 -14.28
CA GLY A 346 3.79 5.24 -15.47
C GLY A 346 4.66 4.02 -15.20
N ASN A 347 4.68 3.50 -13.97
CA ASN A 347 5.54 2.38 -13.58
C ASN A 347 4.83 1.52 -12.52
N HIS A 348 5.04 0.20 -12.56
CA HIS A 348 4.44 -0.75 -11.63
C HIS A 348 5.32 -1.02 -10.40
N ILE A 349 6.60 -0.66 -10.46
CA ILE A 349 7.61 -0.99 -9.45
C ILE A 349 7.95 0.24 -8.61
N TYR A 350 8.25 1.35 -9.29
CA TYR A 350 8.60 2.63 -8.66
C TYR A 350 7.45 3.61 -8.72
N VAL A 351 7.31 4.43 -7.70
CA VAL A 351 6.38 5.57 -7.71
C VAL A 351 7.08 6.84 -8.16
N ALA A 352 6.32 7.81 -8.68
CA ALA A 352 6.87 9.04 -9.21
C ALA A 352 7.69 9.81 -8.15
N GLY A 353 8.92 10.19 -8.51
CA GLY A 353 9.88 10.85 -7.63
C GLY A 353 10.79 9.90 -6.83
N GLN A 354 10.50 8.60 -6.78
CA GLN A 354 11.41 7.61 -6.20
C GLN A 354 12.63 7.39 -7.12
N GLU A 355 13.81 7.19 -6.54
CA GLU A 355 15.00 6.88 -7.32
C GLU A 355 14.79 5.61 -8.14
N GLY A 356 15.00 5.68 -9.45
CA GLY A 356 14.74 4.59 -10.39
C GLY A 356 13.41 4.70 -11.14
N TYR A 357 12.52 5.62 -10.78
CA TYR A 357 11.28 5.83 -11.53
C TYR A 357 11.55 6.22 -12.99
N GLN A 358 10.91 5.51 -13.91
CA GLN A 358 10.78 5.86 -15.33
C GLN A 358 9.32 5.66 -15.73
N ASP A 359 8.80 6.56 -16.54
CA ASP A 359 7.48 6.38 -17.14
C ASP A 359 7.59 5.43 -18.34
N ASN A 360 7.17 4.19 -18.15
CA ASN A 360 7.15 3.15 -19.19
C ASN A 360 5.75 2.96 -19.81
N SER A 361 4.78 3.81 -19.47
CA SER A 361 3.40 3.70 -19.94
C SER A 361 3.24 3.88 -21.47
N PHE A 362 4.28 4.37 -22.14
CA PHE A 362 4.33 4.45 -23.61
C PHE A 362 4.23 3.07 -24.29
N ILE A 363 4.46 1.97 -23.56
CA ILE A 363 4.28 0.58 -24.06
C ILE A 363 2.79 0.31 -24.34
N VAL A 364 1.89 0.83 -23.49
CA VAL A 364 0.43 0.73 -23.65
C VAL A 364 -0.19 2.13 -23.51
N PRO A 365 -0.01 2.99 -24.53
CA PRO A 365 -0.52 4.36 -24.47
C PRO A 365 -2.05 4.36 -24.55
N TYR A 366 -2.68 5.40 -24.01
CA TYR A 366 -4.10 5.66 -24.27
C TYR A 366 -4.28 5.99 -25.74
N ASP A 367 -4.92 5.11 -26.49
CA ASP A 367 -5.26 5.25 -27.91
C ASP A 367 -6.55 4.49 -28.20
N PRO A 368 -7.72 5.15 -28.03
CA PRO A 368 -9.01 4.50 -28.27
C PRO A 368 -9.21 4.07 -29.74
N ALA A 369 -8.54 4.73 -30.69
CA ALA A 369 -8.62 4.35 -32.10
C ALA A 369 -7.84 3.04 -32.36
N ALA A 370 -6.63 2.90 -31.80
CA ALA A 370 -5.90 1.64 -31.84
C ALA A 370 -6.66 0.54 -31.10
N ALA A 371 -7.18 0.83 -29.89
CA ALA A 371 -7.99 -0.12 -29.11
C ALA A 371 -9.17 -0.66 -29.95
N SER A 372 -9.91 0.22 -30.63
CA SER A 372 -11.02 -0.20 -31.50
C SER A 372 -10.57 -1.11 -32.63
N ARG A 373 -9.47 -0.77 -33.33
CA ARG A 373 -8.92 -1.62 -34.39
C ARG A 373 -8.46 -2.99 -33.89
N GLU A 374 -7.79 -3.02 -32.75
CA GLU A 374 -7.31 -4.25 -32.14
C GLU A 374 -8.48 -5.14 -31.69
N LEU A 375 -9.51 -4.58 -31.08
CA LEU A 375 -10.74 -5.31 -30.75
C LEU A 375 -11.41 -5.88 -32.01
N ASP A 376 -11.45 -5.14 -33.12
CA ASP A 376 -11.94 -5.64 -34.40
C ASP A 376 -11.12 -6.83 -34.93
N GLN A 377 -9.78 -6.74 -34.82
CA GLN A 377 -8.88 -7.83 -35.24
C GLN A 377 -9.08 -9.10 -34.40
N LEU A 378 -9.35 -8.94 -33.10
CA LEU A 378 -9.67 -10.03 -32.18
C LEU A 378 -11.06 -10.65 -32.41
N GLY A 379 -11.84 -10.11 -33.35
CA GLY A 379 -13.18 -10.59 -33.70
C GLY A 379 -14.31 -9.99 -32.87
N TRP A 380 -14.00 -9.06 -31.95
CA TRP A 380 -15.00 -8.30 -31.22
C TRP A 380 -15.54 -7.16 -32.08
N LYS A 381 -16.64 -7.40 -32.79
CA LYS A 381 -17.24 -6.45 -33.72
C LYS A 381 -18.31 -5.60 -33.06
N LEU A 382 -18.41 -4.34 -33.45
CA LEU A 382 -19.43 -3.44 -32.94
C LEU A 382 -20.82 -3.91 -33.45
N ASN A 383 -21.74 -4.17 -32.49
CA ASN A 383 -23.13 -4.49 -32.71
C ASN A 383 -24.00 -3.55 -31.88
N GLY A 384 -24.56 -2.51 -32.52
CA GLY A 384 -25.20 -1.40 -31.83
C GLY A 384 -24.17 -0.59 -31.02
N GLN A 385 -24.41 -0.42 -29.73
CA GLN A 385 -23.53 0.36 -28.85
C GLN A 385 -22.31 -0.43 -28.38
N PHE A 386 -22.41 -1.75 -28.28
CA PHE A 386 -21.36 -2.59 -27.68
C PHE A 386 -20.86 -3.65 -28.67
N ARG A 387 -19.66 -4.13 -28.39
CA ARG A 387 -18.99 -5.16 -29.18
C ARG A 387 -19.49 -6.54 -28.84
N GLU A 388 -19.53 -7.41 -29.86
CA GLU A 388 -19.97 -8.78 -29.76
C GLU A 388 -19.03 -9.71 -30.53
N LYS A 389 -18.82 -10.93 -30.01
CA LYS A 389 -18.12 -12.03 -30.66
C LYS A 389 -18.85 -13.32 -30.38
N ASP A 390 -19.14 -14.10 -31.42
CA ASP A 390 -19.80 -15.41 -31.31
C ASP A 390 -21.14 -15.36 -30.52
N GLY A 391 -21.94 -14.31 -30.71
CA GLY A 391 -23.20 -14.07 -30.02
C GLY A 391 -23.06 -13.62 -28.55
N ARG A 392 -21.84 -13.37 -28.08
CA ARG A 392 -21.57 -12.90 -26.72
C ARG A 392 -21.11 -11.43 -26.75
N GLN A 393 -21.80 -10.57 -25.98
CA GLN A 393 -21.41 -9.18 -25.80
C GLN A 393 -20.13 -9.08 -24.94
N LEU A 394 -19.26 -8.12 -25.29
CA LEU A 394 -18.07 -7.81 -24.48
C LEU A 394 -18.47 -7.02 -23.24
N VAL A 395 -18.69 -7.73 -22.15
CA VAL A 395 -19.05 -7.17 -20.84
C VAL A 395 -17.93 -7.49 -19.88
N ILE A 396 -17.41 -6.47 -19.20
CA ILE A 396 -16.34 -6.56 -18.21
C ILE A 396 -16.88 -6.01 -16.88
N ARG A 397 -16.71 -6.76 -15.78
CA ARG A 397 -17.14 -6.34 -14.44
C ARG A 397 -15.96 -5.71 -13.70
N ASP A 398 -16.11 -4.44 -13.29
CA ASP A 398 -15.15 -3.71 -12.47
C ASP A 398 -15.58 -3.79 -11.01
N LEU A 399 -14.83 -4.57 -10.21
CA LEU A 399 -15.05 -4.76 -8.78
C LEU A 399 -14.22 -3.76 -7.98
N PHE A 400 -14.86 -3.04 -7.07
CA PHE A 400 -14.17 -2.09 -6.20
C PHE A 400 -14.81 -1.98 -4.81
N TYR A 401 -13.99 -1.57 -3.82
CA TYR A 401 -14.48 -1.19 -2.51
C TYR A 401 -15.29 0.11 -2.62
N ASP A 402 -16.46 0.14 -1.97
CA ASP A 402 -17.42 1.25 -2.07
C ASP A 402 -16.91 2.50 -1.34
N ALA A 403 -15.98 3.20 -1.98
CA ALA A 403 -15.47 4.50 -1.57
C ALA A 403 -15.66 5.51 -2.70
N GLN A 404 -15.76 6.80 -2.36
CA GLN A 404 -16.00 7.86 -3.33
C GLN A 404 -14.93 7.90 -4.43
N GLY A 405 -13.65 7.80 -4.05
CA GLY A 405 -12.54 7.78 -5.02
C GLY A 405 -12.64 6.62 -5.99
N SER A 406 -12.89 5.41 -5.51
CA SER A 406 -13.03 4.20 -6.34
C SER A 406 -14.19 4.31 -7.33
N ARG A 407 -15.32 4.89 -6.93
CA ARG A 407 -16.46 5.15 -7.83
C ARG A 407 -16.08 6.08 -8.97
N VAL A 408 -15.29 7.12 -8.71
CA VAL A 408 -14.84 8.08 -9.74
C VAL A 408 -13.90 7.37 -10.74
N PHE A 409 -12.97 6.55 -10.29
CA PHE A 409 -12.14 5.72 -11.17
C PHE A 409 -13.02 4.86 -12.10
N ALA A 410 -13.98 4.13 -11.52
CA ALA A 410 -14.88 3.25 -12.24
C ALA A 410 -15.72 3.97 -13.28
N GLN A 411 -16.30 5.12 -12.95
CA GLN A 411 -17.17 5.89 -13.84
C GLN A 411 -16.41 6.49 -15.03
N ILE A 412 -15.18 6.97 -14.83
CA ILE A 412 -14.36 7.49 -15.92
C ILE A 412 -13.92 6.35 -16.84
N ALA A 413 -13.51 5.21 -16.29
CA ALA A 413 -13.18 4.01 -17.07
C ALA A 413 -14.40 3.50 -17.86
N GLN A 414 -15.58 3.47 -17.25
CA GLN A 414 -16.84 3.10 -17.91
C GLN A 414 -17.14 3.99 -19.11
N HIS A 415 -17.01 5.32 -18.93
CA HIS A 415 -17.21 6.27 -20.00
C HIS A 415 -16.19 6.06 -21.14
N SER A 416 -14.91 5.91 -20.81
CA SER A 416 -13.84 5.70 -21.80
C SER A 416 -14.05 4.41 -22.60
N LEU A 417 -14.36 3.31 -21.93
CA LEU A 417 -14.57 2.00 -22.55
C LEU A 417 -15.84 1.95 -23.40
N ALA A 418 -16.91 2.66 -23.01
CA ALA A 418 -18.12 2.77 -23.81
C ALA A 418 -17.86 3.41 -25.20
N GLN A 419 -16.90 4.34 -25.30
CA GLN A 419 -16.52 4.97 -26.58
C GLN A 419 -15.90 3.99 -27.59
N ILE A 420 -15.31 2.91 -27.10
CA ILE A 420 -14.76 1.85 -27.95
C ILE A 420 -15.67 0.61 -28.02
N GLY A 421 -16.90 0.71 -27.50
CA GLY A 421 -17.89 -0.35 -27.56
C GLY A 421 -17.71 -1.47 -26.52
N VAL A 422 -16.95 -1.23 -25.45
CA VAL A 422 -16.81 -2.18 -24.32
C VAL A 422 -17.77 -1.79 -23.21
N LYS A 423 -18.61 -2.73 -22.75
CA LYS A 423 -19.51 -2.52 -21.62
C LYS A 423 -18.77 -2.78 -20.31
N LEU A 424 -18.61 -1.76 -19.47
CA LEU A 424 -18.08 -1.92 -18.12
C LEU A 424 -19.24 -1.90 -17.11
N GLU A 425 -19.39 -3.00 -16.34
CA GLU A 425 -20.37 -3.10 -15.25
C GLU A 425 -19.69 -2.81 -13.92
N LEU A 426 -20.22 -1.83 -13.18
CA LEU A 426 -19.66 -1.37 -11.92
C LEU A 426 -20.17 -2.20 -10.76
N VAL A 427 -19.28 -2.85 -10.02
CA VAL A 427 -19.60 -3.78 -8.93
C VAL A 427 -18.98 -3.28 -7.63
N ALA A 428 -19.69 -2.37 -6.95
CA ALA A 428 -19.27 -1.87 -5.64
C ALA A 428 -19.54 -2.92 -4.54
N ARG A 429 -18.62 -3.06 -3.60
CA ARG A 429 -18.74 -3.88 -2.39
C ARG A 429 -18.26 -3.10 -1.18
N SER A 430 -18.96 -3.23 -0.06
CA SER A 430 -18.61 -2.62 1.22
C SER A 430 -18.53 -3.67 2.31
N GLY A 431 -17.98 -3.31 3.46
CA GLY A 431 -17.84 -4.17 4.62
C GLY A 431 -16.58 -5.03 4.61
N SER A 432 -16.44 -5.84 5.67
CA SER A 432 -15.32 -6.71 5.88
C SER A 432 -15.23 -7.85 4.86
N GLY A 433 -14.03 -8.33 4.61
CA GLY A 433 -13.81 -9.47 3.74
C GLY A 433 -13.77 -9.13 2.24
N PHE A 434 -13.57 -7.86 1.86
CA PHE A 434 -13.43 -7.50 0.45
C PHE A 434 -12.33 -8.31 -0.25
N PHE A 435 -11.16 -8.43 0.38
CA PHE A 435 -10.06 -9.24 -0.17
C PHE A 435 -10.37 -10.74 -0.12
N THR A 436 -10.75 -11.27 1.03
CA THR A 436 -10.97 -12.72 1.22
C THR A 436 -12.12 -13.27 0.40
N ASN A 437 -13.19 -12.49 0.24
CA ASN A 437 -14.39 -12.97 -0.45
C ASN A 437 -14.41 -12.69 -1.96
N TYR A 438 -13.60 -11.73 -2.44
CA TYR A 438 -13.65 -11.32 -3.84
C TYR A 438 -12.29 -11.30 -4.52
N ILE A 439 -11.28 -10.65 -3.95
CA ILE A 439 -9.98 -10.46 -4.62
C ILE A 439 -9.18 -11.76 -4.61
N ASN A 440 -8.98 -12.38 -3.45
CA ASN A 440 -8.19 -13.60 -3.30
C ASN A 440 -8.76 -14.79 -4.10
N VAL A 441 -10.07 -14.80 -4.30
CA VAL A 441 -10.76 -15.87 -5.05
C VAL A 441 -10.97 -15.54 -6.53
N GLY A 442 -10.50 -14.37 -7.01
CA GLY A 442 -10.59 -13.96 -8.42
C GLY A 442 -12.03 -13.66 -8.89
N ALA A 443 -12.92 -13.21 -8.00
CA ALA A 443 -14.34 -12.96 -8.31
C ALA A 443 -14.56 -11.62 -9.07
N PHE A 444 -13.71 -11.31 -10.05
CA PHE A 444 -13.72 -10.07 -10.82
C PHE A 444 -13.24 -10.30 -12.26
N ASP A 445 -13.51 -9.36 -13.15
CA ASP A 445 -12.84 -9.27 -14.44
C ASP A 445 -11.77 -8.16 -14.41
N ILE A 446 -12.12 -7.00 -13.81
CA ILE A 446 -11.19 -5.96 -13.36
C ILE A 446 -11.46 -5.73 -11.87
N ALA A 447 -10.41 -5.49 -11.10
CA ALA A 447 -10.52 -5.11 -9.68
C ALA A 447 -9.73 -3.84 -9.39
N GLN A 448 -10.28 -2.96 -8.54
CA GLN A 448 -9.61 -1.76 -8.07
C GLN A 448 -9.16 -1.93 -6.62
N PHE A 449 -7.89 -1.75 -6.39
CA PHE A 449 -7.30 -1.61 -5.05
C PHE A 449 -5.96 -0.89 -5.16
N GLY A 450 -5.22 -0.77 -4.06
CA GLY A 450 -3.91 -0.13 -4.04
C GLY A 450 -2.84 -1.05 -3.50
N TRP A 451 -1.61 -0.80 -3.93
CA TRP A 451 -0.43 -1.36 -3.31
C TRP A 451 0.18 -0.36 -2.34
N LEU A 452 0.60 -0.83 -1.18
CA LEU A 452 1.43 -0.09 -0.26
C LEU A 452 2.89 -0.40 -0.59
N GLY A 453 3.60 0.59 -1.12
CA GLY A 453 5.04 0.48 -1.31
C GLY A 453 5.82 0.97 -0.08
N ASP A 454 7.13 0.83 -0.16
CA ASP A 454 8.09 1.36 0.80
C ASP A 454 9.41 1.76 0.10
N ALA A 455 10.50 1.86 0.84
CA ALA A 455 11.82 2.15 0.27
C ALA A 455 12.45 0.97 -0.49
N PHE A 456 11.81 -0.21 -0.47
CA PHE A 456 12.32 -1.46 -1.06
C PHE A 456 11.39 -2.00 -2.15
N PRO A 457 11.25 -1.31 -3.29
CA PRO A 457 10.22 -1.63 -4.28
C PRO A 457 10.42 -3.01 -4.95
N LEU A 458 11.64 -3.55 -4.97
CA LEU A 458 11.89 -4.85 -5.58
C LEU A 458 11.48 -6.03 -4.68
N SER A 459 11.27 -5.79 -3.38
CA SER A 459 10.92 -6.84 -2.41
C SER A 459 9.58 -7.53 -2.69
N SER A 460 8.67 -6.83 -3.38
CA SER A 460 7.33 -7.33 -3.73
C SER A 460 7.24 -8.01 -5.10
N LEU A 461 8.32 -8.04 -5.89
CA LEU A 461 8.29 -8.55 -7.27
C LEU A 461 7.82 -10.01 -7.35
N THR A 462 8.37 -10.88 -6.51
CA THR A 462 7.98 -12.30 -6.46
C THR A 462 6.56 -12.50 -5.94
N GLN A 463 6.13 -11.66 -5.02
CA GLN A 463 4.78 -11.73 -4.46
C GLN A 463 3.70 -11.35 -5.48
N ILE A 464 3.93 -10.30 -6.28
CA ILE A 464 2.91 -9.67 -7.12
C ILE A 464 3.00 -10.15 -8.57
N TYR A 465 4.21 -10.16 -9.17
CA TYR A 465 4.38 -10.29 -10.63
C TYR A 465 4.87 -11.66 -11.07
N GLN A 466 5.43 -12.47 -10.17
CA GLN A 466 5.80 -13.85 -10.50
C GLN A 466 4.55 -14.67 -10.82
N SER A 467 4.65 -15.59 -11.78
CA SER A 467 3.50 -16.37 -12.28
C SER A 467 2.74 -17.11 -11.19
N ASP A 468 3.43 -17.59 -10.15
CA ASP A 468 2.86 -18.28 -8.98
C ASP A 468 2.83 -17.40 -7.72
N GLY A 469 3.05 -16.09 -7.85
CA GLY A 469 3.05 -15.14 -6.74
C GLY A 469 1.76 -15.17 -5.94
N ALA A 470 1.86 -15.19 -4.61
CA ALA A 470 0.72 -15.32 -3.71
C ALA A 470 -0.29 -14.17 -3.85
N SER A 471 0.17 -12.96 -4.19
CA SER A 471 -0.67 -11.80 -4.48
C SER A 471 -0.83 -11.52 -5.99
N ASN A 472 -0.47 -12.47 -6.85
CA ASN A 472 -0.84 -12.42 -8.27
C ASN A 472 -2.32 -12.79 -8.43
N PHE A 473 -3.20 -11.89 -8.00
CA PHE A 473 -4.65 -12.11 -8.01
C PHE A 473 -5.23 -12.21 -9.42
N GLY A 474 -4.57 -11.60 -10.39
CA GLY A 474 -4.94 -11.64 -11.81
C GLY A 474 -4.55 -12.94 -12.51
N LYS A 475 -3.72 -13.77 -11.91
CA LYS A 475 -3.17 -15.00 -12.51
C LYS A 475 -2.54 -14.77 -13.89
N ILE A 476 -1.80 -13.67 -14.01
CA ILE A 476 -1.08 -13.26 -15.22
C ILE A 476 0.41 -13.42 -14.96
N GLY A 477 1.15 -13.91 -15.95
CA GLY A 477 2.60 -14.06 -15.87
C GLY A 477 3.15 -14.74 -17.10
N SER A 478 4.47 -14.79 -17.21
CA SER A 478 5.17 -15.52 -18.26
C SER A 478 6.56 -15.94 -17.79
N PRO A 479 7.15 -16.98 -18.39
CA PRO A 479 8.53 -17.37 -18.09
C PRO A 479 9.54 -16.23 -18.30
N GLU A 480 9.26 -15.29 -19.21
CA GLU A 480 10.10 -14.13 -19.48
C GLU A 480 10.08 -13.15 -18.31
N ILE A 481 8.88 -12.86 -17.76
CA ILE A 481 8.71 -12.01 -16.57
C ILE A 481 9.38 -12.67 -15.37
N ASP A 482 9.16 -13.97 -15.14
CA ASP A 482 9.77 -14.71 -14.02
C ASP A 482 11.30 -14.66 -14.08
N ALA A 483 11.88 -14.87 -15.27
CA ALA A 483 13.32 -14.77 -15.47
C ALA A 483 13.86 -13.34 -15.30
N ALA A 484 13.07 -12.32 -15.67
CA ALA A 484 13.45 -10.92 -15.47
C ALA A 484 13.40 -10.52 -13.99
N ILE A 485 12.43 -11.02 -13.22
CA ILE A 485 12.38 -10.87 -11.76
C ILE A 485 13.65 -11.43 -11.13
N GLU A 486 14.01 -12.68 -11.47
CA GLU A 486 15.23 -13.33 -10.95
C GLU A 486 16.48 -12.49 -11.21
N ARG A 487 16.71 -12.08 -12.46
CA ARG A 487 17.88 -11.24 -12.82
C ARG A 487 17.90 -9.91 -12.05
N THR A 488 16.75 -9.30 -11.84
CA THR A 488 16.64 -8.03 -11.10
C THR A 488 17.00 -8.20 -9.63
N LEU A 489 16.54 -9.28 -9.01
CA LEU A 489 16.76 -9.55 -7.59
C LEU A 489 18.19 -10.05 -7.30
N GLU A 490 18.89 -10.61 -8.28
CA GLU A 490 20.28 -11.08 -8.14
C GLU A 490 21.32 -9.96 -8.29
N GLU A 491 20.96 -8.81 -8.85
CA GLU A 491 21.89 -7.72 -9.11
C GLU A 491 22.15 -6.88 -7.85
N LEU A 492 23.34 -6.99 -7.28
CA LEU A 492 23.73 -6.28 -6.05
C LEU A 492 24.16 -4.82 -6.29
N ASP A 493 24.45 -4.43 -7.55
CA ASP A 493 24.68 -3.03 -7.90
C ASP A 493 23.33 -2.30 -8.01
N PRO A 494 23.06 -1.30 -7.16
CA PRO A 494 21.75 -0.65 -7.14
C PRO A 494 21.36 0.04 -8.46
N ALA A 495 22.34 0.61 -9.19
CA ALA A 495 22.06 1.29 -10.44
C ALA A 495 21.68 0.31 -11.54
N LYS A 496 22.35 -0.84 -11.60
CA LYS A 496 22.03 -1.93 -12.55
C LYS A 496 20.71 -2.59 -12.17
N ALA A 497 20.45 -2.84 -10.89
CA ALA A 497 19.17 -3.39 -10.43
C ALA A 497 18.00 -2.49 -10.83
N ARG A 498 18.13 -1.15 -10.71
CA ARG A 498 17.12 -0.19 -11.19
C ARG A 498 16.91 -0.24 -12.70
N ALA A 499 17.97 -0.40 -13.48
CA ALA A 499 17.85 -0.56 -14.94
C ALA A 499 17.09 -1.84 -15.31
N LEU A 500 17.45 -2.98 -14.70
CA LEU A 500 16.76 -4.26 -14.89
C LEU A 500 15.29 -4.20 -14.45
N ALA A 501 15.00 -3.52 -13.35
CA ALA A 501 13.63 -3.33 -12.88
C ALA A 501 12.78 -2.54 -13.87
N ASN A 502 13.34 -1.52 -14.53
CA ASN A 502 12.61 -0.79 -15.57
C ASN A 502 12.42 -1.63 -16.85
N ASP A 503 13.35 -2.49 -17.21
CA ASP A 503 13.16 -3.43 -18.31
C ASP A 503 12.08 -4.48 -17.97
N LEU A 504 12.05 -4.96 -16.74
CA LEU A 504 10.98 -5.80 -16.23
C LEU A 504 9.61 -5.08 -16.25
N ASP A 505 9.56 -3.81 -15.84
CA ASP A 505 8.32 -3.03 -15.87
C ASP A 505 7.74 -2.91 -17.29
N LYS A 506 8.60 -2.76 -18.31
CA LYS A 506 8.15 -2.77 -19.72
C LYS A 506 7.50 -4.10 -20.12
N LEU A 507 8.02 -5.24 -19.61
CA LEU A 507 7.41 -6.55 -19.84
C LEU A 507 6.05 -6.66 -19.14
N ILE A 508 5.93 -6.16 -17.91
CA ILE A 508 4.67 -6.11 -17.16
C ILE A 508 3.62 -5.29 -17.90
N TRP A 509 4.00 -4.12 -18.45
CA TRP A 509 3.14 -3.32 -19.32
C TRP A 509 2.71 -4.09 -20.57
N ALA A 510 3.65 -4.69 -21.28
CA ALA A 510 3.39 -5.44 -22.51
C ALA A 510 2.50 -6.66 -22.29
N GLU A 511 2.54 -7.27 -21.11
CA GLU A 511 1.69 -8.40 -20.72
C GLU A 511 0.24 -7.97 -20.42
N GLY A 512 0.01 -6.67 -20.18
CA GLY A 512 -1.29 -6.19 -19.70
C GLY A 512 -1.63 -6.78 -18.34
N PHE A 513 -0.65 -6.78 -17.43
CA PHE A 513 -0.80 -7.37 -16.09
C PHE A 513 -1.78 -6.57 -15.24
N SER A 514 -1.56 -5.28 -15.16
CA SER A 514 -2.39 -4.31 -14.46
C SER A 514 -2.25 -2.94 -15.12
N LEU A 515 -3.08 -2.00 -14.71
CA LEU A 515 -3.05 -0.64 -15.24
C LEU A 515 -2.86 0.35 -14.09
N PRO A 516 -1.62 0.84 -13.83
CA PRO A 516 -1.37 1.85 -12.81
C PRO A 516 -2.19 3.12 -13.07
N LEU A 517 -2.81 3.68 -12.02
CA LEU A 517 -3.67 4.85 -12.11
C LEU A 517 -3.01 6.07 -11.47
N THR A 518 -2.95 6.13 -10.16
CA THR A 518 -2.44 7.29 -9.43
C THR A 518 -1.63 6.90 -8.21
N GLN A 519 -0.55 7.63 -7.96
CA GLN A 519 0.14 7.61 -6.67
C GLN A 519 -0.66 8.40 -5.65
N SER A 520 -0.68 7.95 -4.39
CA SER A 520 -1.33 8.67 -3.30
C SER A 520 -0.63 10.03 -3.04
N PRO A 521 -1.39 11.14 -3.00
CA PRO A 521 -0.83 12.45 -2.64
C PRO A 521 -0.32 12.51 -1.20
N GLY A 522 -0.74 11.57 -0.34
CA GLY A 522 -0.28 11.46 1.04
C GLY A 522 -0.80 12.57 1.96
N ASP A 523 -1.98 13.12 1.68
CA ASP A 523 -2.61 14.11 2.53
C ASP A 523 -3.24 13.44 3.75
N VAL A 524 -2.92 13.94 4.95
CA VAL A 524 -3.45 13.45 6.23
C VAL A 524 -3.99 14.61 7.04
N ALA A 525 -5.25 14.54 7.44
CA ALA A 525 -5.84 15.47 8.39
C ALA A 525 -5.58 14.97 9.81
N VAL A 526 -5.02 15.82 10.66
CA VAL A 526 -4.63 15.47 12.03
C VAL A 526 -5.08 16.53 13.03
N ARG A 527 -5.25 16.17 14.30
CA ARG A 527 -5.36 17.15 15.38
C ARG A 527 -4.15 18.09 15.38
N SER A 528 -4.37 19.40 15.42
CA SER A 528 -3.28 20.38 15.36
C SER A 528 -2.28 20.24 16.52
N THR A 529 -2.73 19.69 17.66
CA THR A 529 -1.90 19.42 18.84
C THR A 529 -1.07 18.15 18.73
N LEU A 530 -1.35 17.29 17.74
CA LEU A 530 -0.58 16.05 17.54
C LEU A 530 0.78 16.35 16.91
N ALA A 531 1.85 15.84 17.49
CA ALA A 531 3.23 16.04 17.08
C ALA A 531 3.91 14.70 16.77
N ASN A 532 4.91 14.72 15.88
CA ASN A 532 5.69 13.57 15.41
C ASN A 532 4.82 12.49 14.75
N PHE A 533 3.68 12.90 14.17
CA PHE A 533 2.73 12.04 13.45
C PHE A 533 2.10 12.80 12.28
N GLY A 534 1.88 12.12 11.15
CA GLY A 534 1.24 12.73 9.99
C GLY A 534 1.60 12.03 8.68
N ALA A 535 1.91 12.80 7.66
CA ALA A 535 2.32 12.32 6.34
C ALA A 535 3.83 12.05 6.35
N VAL A 536 4.22 10.80 6.32
CA VAL A 536 5.63 10.38 6.49
C VAL A 536 6.42 10.25 5.19
N GLY A 537 5.75 10.19 4.04
CA GLY A 537 6.42 9.85 2.78
C GLY A 537 7.01 8.43 2.83
N LEU A 538 8.31 8.30 2.59
CA LEU A 538 9.04 7.03 2.73
C LEU A 538 9.46 6.73 4.18
N ALA A 539 9.48 7.74 5.07
CA ALA A 539 10.04 7.58 6.41
C ALA A 539 9.21 6.65 7.30
N ASP A 540 9.88 6.04 8.26
CA ASP A 540 9.22 5.38 9.37
C ASP A 540 8.76 6.37 10.45
N LEU A 541 7.65 6.05 11.13
CA LEU A 541 7.23 6.74 12.35
C LEU A 541 8.07 6.28 13.55
N ASN A 542 8.50 7.24 14.37
CA ASN A 542 9.07 6.94 15.67
C ASN A 542 7.95 6.91 16.73
N TYR A 543 7.45 5.73 17.05
CA TYR A 543 6.33 5.56 17.98
C TYR A 543 6.64 6.01 19.42
N THR A 544 7.91 6.09 19.83
CA THR A 544 8.27 6.61 21.17
C THR A 544 8.17 8.13 21.24
N ALA A 545 8.28 8.80 20.09
CA ALA A 545 8.27 10.26 19.99
C ALA A 545 6.88 10.87 19.76
N ILE A 546 5.90 10.10 19.30
CA ILE A 546 4.54 10.60 19.03
C ILE A 546 3.90 11.08 20.34
N GLY A 547 3.27 12.26 20.31
CA GLY A 547 2.56 12.80 21.47
C GLY A 547 1.78 14.05 21.17
N PHE A 548 1.12 14.58 22.18
CA PHE A 548 0.36 15.82 22.08
C PHE A 548 1.16 17.01 22.63
N MET A 549 1.05 18.16 21.98
CA MET A 549 1.63 19.40 22.50
C MET A 549 0.91 19.78 23.80
N ARG A 550 1.66 20.38 24.73
CA ARG A 550 1.06 20.96 25.96
C ARG A 550 0.24 22.18 25.57
N ASN A 551 -0.93 22.32 26.21
CA ASN A 551 -1.79 23.51 26.06
C ASN A 551 -1.11 24.75 26.67
#